data_470ab16e90fd8890e28a85c962686764
#
_entry.id   470ab16e90fd8890e28a85c962686764
#
_cell.length_a   1.000
_cell.length_b   1.000
_cell.length_c   1.000
_cell.angle_alpha   90.00
_cell.angle_beta   90.00
_cell.angle_gamma   90.00
#
_symmetry.space_group_name_H-M   'P 1'
#
loop_
_entity.id
_entity.type
_entity.pdbx_description
1 polymer ?
#
loop_
_entity_poly.entity_id
_entity_poly.type
_entity_poly.pdbx_seq_one_letter_code
_entity_poly.pdbx_strand_id
1 'polypeptide(L)'
;MARSGCVMLDLPAGQTYLDLYELVKHKPYYIITTNQDAQFAKVFDPERIFTIQGDAHWMQCARRCHDKLYPSEELLHRLNASIADGKLTKELVPHCPVCGGVMEPWVKSFIFQYGSYWEEQAEKYKQFLTVNQNKKILFFGLGIGRMTPEFIKNPFINMTFRWENSKLILLNKGEPAAPAVIADRTIAMNADILSVLQELVKMKGGEKHV
;
A
#
# COMPACT_ATOMS: atom_id res chain seq x y z
N MET A 1 16.96 6.70 -8.02
CA MET A 1 16.29 5.77 -7.11
C MET A 1 16.84 5.79 -5.67
N ALA A 2 18.16 5.65 -5.43
CA ALA A 2 18.70 5.58 -4.06
C ALA A 2 18.35 6.80 -3.17
N ARG A 3 18.50 8.05 -3.66
CA ARG A 3 18.16 9.25 -2.87
C ARG A 3 16.69 9.31 -2.49
N SER A 4 15.78 9.00 -3.42
CA SER A 4 14.33 9.01 -3.15
C SER A 4 13.93 7.92 -2.16
N GLY A 5 14.50 6.72 -2.27
CA GLY A 5 14.21 5.61 -1.38
C GLY A 5 14.60 5.89 0.07
N CYS A 6 15.83 6.40 0.29
CA CYS A 6 16.32 6.74 1.62
C CYS A 6 15.46 7.84 2.27
N VAL A 7 15.15 8.91 1.53
CA VAL A 7 14.30 10.00 2.02
C VAL A 7 12.90 9.48 2.41
N MET A 8 12.30 8.58 1.63
CA MET A 8 10.98 8.02 1.96
C MET A 8 11.00 7.17 3.24
N LEU A 9 12.07 6.40 3.47
CA LEU A 9 12.20 5.58 4.67
C LEU A 9 12.41 6.43 5.94
N ASP A 10 13.19 7.51 5.84
CA ASP A 10 13.57 8.35 6.98
C ASP A 10 12.49 9.37 7.38
N LEU A 11 11.67 9.81 6.42
CA LEU A 11 10.62 10.78 6.72
C LEU A 11 9.54 10.16 7.64
N PRO A 12 9.00 10.95 8.58
CA PRO A 12 7.84 10.52 9.36
C PRO A 12 6.64 10.26 8.44
N ALA A 13 5.68 9.50 8.93
CA ALA A 13 4.44 9.26 8.20
C ALA A 13 3.74 10.57 7.87
N GLY A 14 3.28 10.70 6.63
CA GLY A 14 2.53 11.88 6.18
C GLY A 14 1.17 12.00 6.87
N GLN A 15 0.66 13.23 6.99
CA GLN A 15 -0.59 13.54 7.70
C GLN A 15 -1.78 12.73 7.17
N THR A 16 -1.82 12.43 5.87
CA THR A 16 -2.86 11.58 5.25
C THR A 16 -2.96 10.20 5.90
N TYR A 17 -1.82 9.58 6.23
CA TYR A 17 -1.78 8.27 6.88
C TYR A 17 -2.22 8.35 8.34
N LEU A 18 -1.84 9.41 9.04
CA LEU A 18 -2.23 9.66 10.43
C LEU A 18 -3.74 9.88 10.54
N ASP A 19 -4.33 10.72 9.67
CA ASP A 19 -5.76 11.00 9.66
C ASP A 19 -6.57 9.75 9.29
N LEU A 20 -6.11 8.98 8.31
CA LEU A 20 -6.75 7.70 7.98
C LEU A 20 -6.73 6.74 9.17
N TYR A 21 -5.60 6.64 9.86
CA TYR A 21 -5.48 5.80 11.06
C TYR A 21 -6.47 6.24 12.14
N GLU A 22 -6.57 7.54 12.42
CA GLU A 22 -7.54 8.07 13.38
C GLU A 22 -9.00 7.67 13.06
N LEU A 23 -9.34 7.58 11.78
CA LEU A 23 -10.68 7.16 11.36
C LEU A 23 -10.96 5.68 11.59
N VAL A 24 -9.93 4.82 11.44
CA VAL A 24 -10.12 3.37 11.39
C VAL A 24 -9.58 2.59 12.59
N LYS A 25 -8.70 3.17 13.43
CA LYS A 25 -7.97 2.47 14.53
C LYS A 25 -8.84 1.67 15.50
N HIS A 26 -10.10 2.04 15.67
CA HIS A 26 -11.06 1.34 16.53
C HIS A 26 -12.05 0.46 15.76
N LYS A 27 -11.78 0.20 14.48
CA LYS A 27 -12.62 -0.63 13.62
C LYS A 27 -11.83 -1.84 13.11
N PRO A 28 -12.51 -2.94 12.76
CA PRO A 28 -11.87 -3.96 11.94
C PRO A 28 -11.48 -3.34 10.60
N TYR A 29 -10.18 -3.30 10.30
CA TYR A 29 -9.68 -2.79 9.01
C TYR A 29 -8.63 -3.73 8.43
N TYR A 30 -8.45 -3.63 7.13
CA TYR A 30 -7.32 -4.21 6.40
C TYR A 30 -6.91 -3.26 5.28
N ILE A 31 -5.63 -3.15 5.01
CA ILE A 31 -5.07 -2.28 4.00
C ILE A 31 -4.55 -3.13 2.85
N ILE A 32 -4.96 -2.79 1.62
CA ILE A 32 -4.32 -3.27 0.40
C ILE A 32 -3.77 -2.05 -0.34
N THR A 33 -2.50 -2.10 -0.71
CA THR A 33 -1.84 -0.96 -1.33
C THR A 33 -0.96 -1.34 -2.51
N THR A 34 -0.92 -0.44 -3.51
CA THR A 34 0.06 -0.46 -4.60
C THR A 34 1.19 0.54 -4.37
N ASN A 35 1.16 1.31 -3.27
CA ASN A 35 2.25 2.18 -2.89
C ASN A 35 3.48 1.35 -2.49
N GLN A 36 4.64 1.84 -2.90
CA GLN A 36 5.94 1.19 -2.63
C GLN A 36 6.79 2.00 -1.65
N ASP A 37 6.17 3.00 -0.99
CA ASP A 37 6.83 4.01 -0.15
C ASP A 37 6.91 3.61 1.33
N ALA A 38 6.40 2.45 1.69
CA ALA A 38 6.43 1.91 3.05
C ALA A 38 5.74 2.77 4.14
N GLN A 39 5.01 3.81 3.77
CA GLN A 39 4.44 4.75 4.72
C GLN A 39 3.33 4.13 5.60
N PHE A 40 2.57 3.18 5.07
CA PHE A 40 1.52 2.50 5.84
C PHE A 40 2.10 1.78 7.07
N ALA A 41 3.21 1.07 6.94
CA ALA A 41 3.82 0.31 8.02
C ALA A 41 4.34 1.18 9.18
N LYS A 42 4.50 2.50 8.97
CA LYS A 42 4.89 3.45 10.03
C LYS A 42 3.74 3.81 10.98
N VAL A 43 2.50 3.56 10.60
CA VAL A 43 1.31 4.00 11.34
C VAL A 43 0.37 2.85 11.66
N PHE A 44 0.24 1.91 10.73
CA PHE A 44 -0.70 0.80 10.82
C PHE A 44 0.01 -0.49 11.21
N ASP A 45 -0.75 -1.42 11.79
CA ASP A 45 -0.28 -2.76 12.10
C ASP A 45 0.18 -3.49 10.82
N PRO A 46 1.47 -3.87 10.69
CA PRO A 46 1.98 -4.56 9.51
C PRO A 46 1.23 -5.85 9.17
N GLU A 47 0.67 -6.53 10.18
CA GLU A 47 -0.12 -7.76 9.99
C GLU A 47 -1.46 -7.51 9.27
N ARG A 48 -1.84 -6.25 9.10
CA ARG A 48 -3.06 -5.81 8.43
C ARG A 48 -2.79 -5.04 7.14
N ILE A 49 -1.60 -5.24 6.55
CA ILE A 49 -1.20 -4.57 5.32
C ILE A 49 -0.83 -5.63 4.28
N PHE A 50 -1.38 -5.48 3.08
CA PHE A 50 -0.97 -6.24 1.91
C PHE A 50 -0.35 -5.31 0.87
N THR A 51 0.96 -5.36 0.71
CA THR A 51 1.70 -4.65 -0.32
C THR A 51 1.69 -5.47 -1.61
N ILE A 52 0.57 -5.41 -2.34
CA ILE A 52 0.30 -6.31 -3.48
C ILE A 52 1.31 -6.20 -4.62
N GLN A 53 1.96 -5.04 -4.75
CA GLN A 53 3.02 -4.79 -5.73
C GLN A 53 4.42 -4.76 -5.10
N GLY A 54 4.56 -5.28 -3.89
CA GLY A 54 5.81 -5.20 -3.14
C GLY A 54 6.02 -3.83 -2.48
N ASP A 55 7.20 -3.67 -1.92
CA ASP A 55 7.54 -2.54 -1.06
C ASP A 55 9.05 -2.28 -1.14
N ALA A 56 9.47 -1.02 -1.18
CA ALA A 56 10.86 -0.61 -1.27
C ALA A 56 11.68 -0.88 0.01
N HIS A 57 11.03 -1.25 1.13
CA HIS A 57 11.71 -1.73 2.35
C HIS A 57 12.50 -3.03 2.14
N TRP A 58 12.19 -3.77 1.08
CA TRP A 58 12.72 -5.10 0.86
C TRP A 58 13.50 -5.20 -0.43
N MET A 59 14.51 -6.06 -0.39
CA MET A 59 15.30 -6.47 -1.55
C MET A 59 15.07 -7.95 -1.82
N GLN A 60 15.03 -8.31 -3.09
CA GLN A 60 14.95 -9.69 -3.57
C GLN A 60 16.17 -10.04 -4.44
N CYS A 61 16.46 -11.32 -4.56
CA CYS A 61 17.44 -11.79 -5.54
C CYS A 61 16.90 -11.64 -6.96
N ALA A 62 17.59 -10.92 -7.85
CA ALA A 62 17.19 -10.76 -9.24
C ALA A 62 17.08 -12.08 -10.02
N ARG A 63 17.84 -13.10 -9.59
CA ARG A 63 17.77 -14.48 -10.14
C ARG A 63 16.66 -15.33 -9.49
N ARG A 64 15.99 -14.82 -8.46
CA ARG A 64 14.96 -15.56 -7.70
C ARG A 64 15.45 -16.94 -7.23
N CYS A 65 16.70 -17.01 -6.76
CA CYS A 65 17.31 -18.29 -6.35
C CYS A 65 16.76 -18.83 -5.02
N HIS A 66 16.06 -18.00 -4.26
CA HIS A 66 15.31 -18.32 -3.05
C HIS A 66 14.23 -17.24 -2.86
N ASP A 67 13.30 -17.42 -1.93
CA ASP A 67 12.18 -16.51 -1.66
C ASP A 67 12.38 -15.56 -0.46
N LYS A 68 13.54 -15.64 0.21
CA LYS A 68 13.86 -14.75 1.32
C LYS A 68 14.05 -13.31 0.84
N LEU A 69 13.37 -12.38 1.51
CA LEU A 69 13.56 -10.94 1.35
C LEU A 69 14.58 -10.41 2.36
N TYR A 70 15.25 -9.33 2.00
CA TYR A 70 16.27 -8.67 2.83
C TYR A 70 15.91 -7.21 3.03
N PRO A 71 16.05 -6.67 4.26
CA PRO A 71 15.81 -5.24 4.50
C PRO A 71 16.69 -4.37 3.62
N SER A 72 16.12 -3.29 3.07
CA SER A 72 16.83 -2.36 2.19
C SER A 72 17.41 -1.15 2.90
N GLU A 73 16.96 -0.86 4.13
CA GLU A 73 17.24 0.39 4.86
C GLU A 73 18.73 0.68 4.98
N GLU A 74 19.50 -0.22 5.60
CA GLU A 74 20.95 -0.05 5.78
C GLU A 74 21.68 0.12 4.44
N LEU A 75 21.27 -0.66 3.42
CA LEU A 75 21.81 -0.55 2.08
C LEU A 75 21.52 0.84 1.48
N LEU A 76 20.28 1.32 1.59
CA LEU A 76 19.89 2.63 1.06
C LEU A 76 20.66 3.76 1.73
N HIS A 77 20.88 3.69 3.06
CA HIS A 77 21.72 4.67 3.77
C HIS A 77 23.17 4.66 3.27
N ARG A 78 23.78 3.47 3.12
CA ARG A 78 25.13 3.35 2.57
C ARG A 78 25.22 3.87 1.14
N LEU A 79 24.26 3.52 0.29
CA LEU A 79 24.19 4.02 -1.09
C LEU A 79 24.06 5.54 -1.13
N ASN A 80 23.19 6.11 -0.29
CA ASN A 80 22.99 7.55 -0.24
C ASN A 80 24.25 8.30 0.23
N ALA A 81 24.94 7.78 1.25
CA ALA A 81 26.20 8.36 1.74
C ALA A 81 27.35 8.28 0.73
N SER A 82 27.30 7.31 -0.20
CA SER A 82 28.37 7.02 -1.17
C SER A 82 28.12 7.61 -2.55
N ILE A 83 27.01 8.33 -2.75
CA ILE A 83 26.75 9.03 -4.03
C ILE A 83 27.65 10.24 -4.13
N ALA A 84 28.71 10.14 -4.95
CA ALA A 84 29.53 11.25 -5.38
C ALA A 84 29.17 11.60 -6.83
N ASP A 85 28.94 12.88 -7.10
CA ASP A 85 28.61 13.40 -8.45
C ASP A 85 27.44 12.66 -9.16
N GLY A 86 26.49 12.13 -8.36
CA GLY A 86 25.34 11.41 -8.90
C GLY A 86 25.63 9.99 -9.37
N LYS A 87 26.82 9.46 -9.16
CA LYS A 87 27.23 8.11 -9.59
C LYS A 87 27.41 7.19 -8.39
N LEU A 88 26.96 5.94 -8.56
CA LEU A 88 27.26 4.83 -7.66
C LEU A 88 28.43 4.03 -8.19
N THR A 89 29.31 3.60 -7.32
CA THR A 89 30.38 2.67 -7.68
C THR A 89 29.83 1.25 -7.79
N LYS A 90 30.47 0.41 -8.62
CA LYS A 90 30.03 -0.99 -8.83
C LYS A 90 30.07 -1.83 -7.55
N GLU A 91 30.99 -1.48 -6.65
CA GLU A 91 31.22 -2.17 -5.36
C GLU A 91 30.03 -2.02 -4.40
N LEU A 92 29.19 -1.02 -4.64
CA LEU A 92 27.99 -0.75 -3.82
C LEU A 92 26.74 -1.45 -4.35
N VAL A 93 26.82 -2.13 -5.50
CA VAL A 93 25.69 -2.93 -5.99
C VAL A 93 25.49 -4.12 -5.04
N PRO A 94 24.31 -4.27 -4.42
CA PRO A 94 24.08 -5.36 -3.49
C PRO A 94 24.05 -6.71 -4.20
N HIS A 95 24.66 -7.70 -3.58
CA HIS A 95 24.70 -9.08 -4.10
C HIS A 95 23.99 -10.05 -3.18
N CYS A 96 23.31 -11.02 -3.79
CA CYS A 96 22.60 -12.06 -3.10
C CYS A 96 23.60 -12.95 -2.29
N PRO A 97 23.40 -13.12 -0.98
CA PRO A 97 24.32 -13.90 -0.15
C PRO A 97 24.30 -15.40 -0.48
N VAL A 98 23.31 -15.88 -1.26
CA VAL A 98 23.17 -17.29 -1.61
C VAL A 98 23.83 -17.61 -2.96
N CYS A 99 23.56 -16.81 -4.00
CA CYS A 99 24.02 -17.12 -5.35
C CYS A 99 25.00 -16.09 -5.94
N GLY A 100 25.35 -15.02 -5.19
CA GLY A 100 26.22 -13.94 -5.68
C GLY A 100 25.61 -13.07 -6.79
N GLY A 101 24.36 -13.32 -7.20
CA GLY A 101 23.65 -12.50 -8.19
C GLY A 101 23.28 -11.13 -7.63
N VAL A 102 22.90 -10.18 -8.50
CA VAL A 102 22.48 -8.85 -8.09
C VAL A 102 21.18 -8.94 -7.27
N MET A 103 21.06 -8.05 -6.28
CA MET A 103 19.81 -7.81 -5.54
C MET A 103 19.08 -6.61 -6.14
N GLU A 104 17.75 -6.68 -6.14
CA GLU A 104 16.89 -5.59 -6.60
C GLU A 104 15.79 -5.29 -5.57
N PRO A 105 15.23 -4.08 -5.56
CA PRO A 105 14.07 -3.77 -4.73
C PRO A 105 12.93 -4.76 -5.00
N TRP A 106 12.26 -5.20 -3.95
CA TRP A 106 11.10 -6.09 -4.06
C TRP A 106 9.85 -5.29 -4.46
N VAL A 107 9.85 -4.82 -5.69
CA VAL A 107 8.74 -4.06 -6.28
C VAL A 107 8.32 -4.69 -7.60
N LYS A 108 7.04 -4.53 -7.96
CA LYS A 108 6.45 -5.16 -9.14
C LYS A 108 7.25 -4.88 -10.40
N SER A 109 7.82 -5.93 -10.97
CA SER A 109 8.62 -5.96 -12.19
C SER A 109 8.50 -7.34 -12.84
N PHE A 110 9.20 -7.58 -13.96
CA PHE A 110 9.27 -8.90 -14.60
C PHE A 110 9.91 -9.97 -13.72
N ILE A 111 10.75 -9.57 -12.78
CA ILE A 111 11.43 -10.46 -11.84
C ILE A 111 10.82 -10.44 -10.43
N PHE A 112 9.66 -9.78 -10.27
CA PHE A 112 8.98 -9.73 -8.98
C PHE A 112 8.71 -11.13 -8.43
N GLN A 113 9.11 -11.33 -7.19
CA GLN A 113 9.00 -12.62 -6.53
C GLN A 113 7.75 -12.69 -5.67
N TYR A 114 6.82 -13.56 -6.08
CA TYR A 114 5.71 -14.00 -5.28
C TYR A 114 6.18 -15.13 -4.37
N GLY A 115 6.85 -14.81 -3.28
CA GLY A 115 7.34 -15.81 -2.32
C GLY A 115 6.44 -15.91 -1.10
N SER A 116 6.89 -16.69 -0.12
CA SER A 116 6.14 -16.96 1.13
C SER A 116 5.63 -15.71 1.83
N TYR A 117 6.41 -14.63 1.85
CA TYR A 117 5.99 -13.36 2.47
C TYR A 117 4.79 -12.71 1.75
N TRP A 118 4.79 -12.74 0.41
CA TRP A 118 3.66 -12.22 -0.38
C TRP A 118 2.42 -13.10 -0.20
N GLU A 119 2.60 -14.42 -0.24
CA GLU A 119 1.52 -15.40 -0.07
C GLU A 119 0.88 -15.31 1.31
N GLU A 120 1.67 -15.10 2.35
CA GLU A 120 1.16 -14.89 3.71
C GLU A 120 0.29 -13.63 3.82
N GLN A 121 0.74 -12.50 3.27
CA GLN A 121 -0.06 -11.27 3.23
C GLN A 121 -1.37 -11.47 2.44
N ALA A 122 -1.30 -12.14 1.29
CA ALA A 122 -2.46 -12.42 0.46
C ALA A 122 -3.48 -13.31 1.18
N GLU A 123 -3.02 -14.34 1.91
CA GLU A 123 -3.91 -15.22 2.67
C GLU A 123 -4.56 -14.50 3.85
N LYS A 124 -3.82 -13.66 4.60
CA LYS A 124 -4.39 -12.82 5.68
C LYS A 124 -5.48 -11.89 5.13
N TYR A 125 -5.22 -11.25 3.98
CA TYR A 125 -6.20 -10.42 3.31
C TYR A 125 -7.46 -11.20 2.92
N LYS A 126 -7.29 -12.35 2.30
CA LYS A 126 -8.39 -13.25 1.92
C LYS A 126 -9.20 -13.71 3.13
N GLN A 127 -8.55 -14.07 4.23
CA GLN A 127 -9.22 -14.43 5.49
C GLN A 127 -10.04 -13.28 6.04
N PHE A 128 -9.47 -12.05 6.07
CA PHE A 128 -10.21 -10.86 6.47
C PHE A 128 -11.48 -10.64 5.63
N LEU A 129 -11.38 -10.78 4.31
CA LEU A 129 -12.53 -10.66 3.41
C LEU A 129 -13.56 -11.75 3.67
N THR A 130 -13.15 -13.01 3.80
CA THR A 130 -14.03 -14.16 4.04
C THR A 130 -14.85 -14.01 5.33
N VAL A 131 -14.20 -13.57 6.41
CA VAL A 131 -14.87 -13.37 7.72
C VAL A 131 -15.85 -12.20 7.68
N ASN A 132 -15.68 -11.25 6.76
CA ASN A 132 -16.46 -10.02 6.73
C ASN A 132 -17.42 -9.92 5.53
N GLN A 133 -17.43 -10.86 4.58
CA GLN A 133 -18.24 -10.79 3.35
C GLN A 133 -19.74 -10.60 3.55
N ASN A 134 -20.30 -11.09 4.67
CA ASN A 134 -21.72 -10.96 4.99
C ASN A 134 -22.03 -9.82 5.96
N LYS A 135 -20.99 -9.05 6.37
CA LYS A 135 -21.14 -7.91 7.29
C LYS A 135 -21.25 -6.61 6.51
N LYS A 136 -21.58 -5.52 7.22
CA LYS A 136 -21.47 -4.18 6.65
C LYS A 136 -19.99 -3.85 6.44
N ILE A 137 -19.53 -3.80 5.19
CA ILE A 137 -18.16 -3.50 4.82
C ILE A 137 -18.11 -2.24 3.96
N LEU A 138 -17.11 -1.40 4.21
CA LEU A 138 -16.78 -0.26 3.37
C LEU A 138 -15.47 -0.53 2.62
N PHE A 139 -15.53 -0.55 1.32
CA PHE A 139 -14.37 -0.46 0.45
C PHE A 139 -14.01 1.01 0.27
N PHE A 140 -12.87 1.41 0.82
CA PHE A 140 -12.44 2.80 0.81
C PHE A 140 -11.24 2.98 -0.12
N GLY A 141 -11.51 3.34 -1.37
CA GLY A 141 -10.50 3.54 -2.42
C GLY A 141 -9.95 4.95 -2.40
N LEU A 142 -8.71 5.11 -1.96
CA LEU A 142 -7.98 6.38 -1.86
C LEU A 142 -6.90 6.43 -2.94
N GLY A 143 -7.03 7.34 -3.91
CA GLY A 143 -6.05 7.52 -4.98
C GLY A 143 -5.94 6.35 -5.96
N ILE A 144 -6.90 5.42 -5.96
CA ILE A 144 -6.89 4.28 -6.87
C ILE A 144 -7.30 4.72 -8.28
N GLY A 145 -6.31 4.85 -9.15
CA GLY A 145 -6.45 5.41 -10.49
C GLY A 145 -6.71 4.39 -11.59
N ARG A 146 -6.31 4.78 -12.81
CA ARG A 146 -6.46 3.97 -14.04
C ARG A 146 -5.22 3.15 -14.39
N MET A 147 -4.08 3.36 -13.70
CA MET A 147 -2.81 2.72 -14.09
C MET A 147 -2.81 1.21 -13.80
N THR A 148 -3.33 0.81 -12.65
CA THR A 148 -3.34 -0.59 -12.19
C THR A 148 -4.68 -0.95 -11.54
N PRO A 149 -5.82 -0.77 -12.27
CA PRO A 149 -7.15 -0.97 -11.69
C PRO A 149 -7.42 -2.42 -11.29
N GLU A 150 -6.71 -3.37 -11.89
CA GLU A 150 -6.84 -4.81 -11.65
C GLU A 150 -6.45 -5.22 -10.22
N PHE A 151 -5.59 -4.46 -9.55
CA PHE A 151 -5.14 -4.82 -8.21
C PHE A 151 -6.12 -4.44 -7.10
N ILE A 152 -6.76 -3.27 -7.21
CA ILE A 152 -7.63 -2.77 -6.13
C ILE A 152 -8.98 -2.31 -6.66
N LYS A 153 -9.00 -1.43 -7.68
CA LYS A 153 -10.24 -0.79 -8.14
C LYS A 153 -11.27 -1.81 -8.63
N ASN A 154 -10.88 -2.67 -9.57
CA ASN A 154 -11.79 -3.68 -10.13
C ASN A 154 -12.23 -4.72 -9.10
N PRO A 155 -11.34 -5.28 -8.22
CA PRO A 155 -11.76 -6.11 -7.10
C PRO A 155 -12.77 -5.42 -6.17
N PHE A 156 -12.58 -4.17 -5.79
CA PHE A 156 -13.52 -3.44 -4.92
C PHE A 156 -14.88 -3.25 -5.59
N ILE A 157 -14.92 -2.89 -6.88
CA ILE A 157 -16.14 -2.79 -7.66
C ILE A 157 -16.87 -4.16 -7.70
N ASN A 158 -16.14 -5.25 -8.00
CA ASN A 158 -16.71 -6.59 -8.10
C ASN A 158 -17.25 -7.09 -6.76
N MET A 159 -16.53 -6.84 -5.66
CA MET A 159 -17.02 -7.19 -4.32
C MET A 159 -18.23 -6.34 -3.92
N THR A 160 -18.23 -5.05 -4.23
CA THR A 160 -19.40 -4.18 -4.00
C THR A 160 -20.61 -4.66 -4.78
N PHE A 161 -20.43 -5.11 -6.00
CA PHE A 161 -21.51 -5.69 -6.82
C PHE A 161 -22.09 -6.96 -6.19
N ARG A 162 -21.20 -7.87 -5.72
CA ARG A 162 -21.61 -9.20 -5.23
C ARG A 162 -22.11 -9.19 -3.78
N TRP A 163 -21.65 -8.26 -2.95
CA TRP A 163 -21.93 -8.23 -1.52
C TRP A 163 -22.94 -7.13 -1.21
N GLU A 164 -24.18 -7.52 -0.96
CA GLU A 164 -25.29 -6.58 -0.78
C GLU A 164 -25.09 -5.58 0.37
N ASN A 165 -24.43 -6.00 1.46
CA ASN A 165 -24.16 -5.16 2.62
C ASN A 165 -22.89 -4.30 2.49
N SER A 166 -22.28 -4.25 1.31
CA SER A 166 -21.07 -3.47 1.08
C SER A 166 -21.37 -2.09 0.49
N LYS A 167 -20.49 -1.15 0.77
CA LYS A 167 -20.45 0.17 0.15
C LYS A 167 -19.06 0.46 -0.39
N LEU A 168 -18.96 1.34 -1.38
CA LEU A 168 -17.72 1.76 -2.00
C LEU A 168 -17.60 3.28 -1.90
N ILE A 169 -16.44 3.77 -1.48
CA ILE A 169 -16.05 5.16 -1.65
C ILE A 169 -14.81 5.19 -2.55
N LEU A 170 -14.87 5.97 -3.61
CA LEU A 170 -13.75 6.27 -4.50
C LEU A 170 -13.39 7.74 -4.35
N LEU A 171 -12.26 8.02 -3.73
CA LEU A 171 -11.75 9.36 -3.56
C LEU A 171 -10.44 9.53 -4.35
N ASN A 172 -10.48 10.36 -5.38
CA ASN A 172 -9.33 10.61 -6.23
C ASN A 172 -9.45 11.98 -6.89
N LYS A 173 -8.33 12.65 -7.18
CA LYS A 173 -8.30 13.80 -8.10
C LYS A 173 -8.49 13.30 -9.53
N GLY A 174 -9.38 13.95 -10.28
CA GLY A 174 -9.79 13.55 -11.61
C GLY A 174 -11.23 13.03 -11.61
N GLU A 175 -11.54 12.04 -12.42
CA GLU A 175 -12.90 11.50 -12.54
C GLU A 175 -12.99 10.10 -11.91
N PRO A 176 -13.23 10.00 -10.60
CA PRO A 176 -13.53 8.71 -10.01
C PRO A 176 -14.90 8.26 -10.51
N ALA A 177 -14.94 7.17 -11.25
CA ALA A 177 -16.16 6.62 -11.78
C ALA A 177 -16.38 5.19 -11.28
N ALA A 178 -17.63 4.89 -10.96
CA ALA A 178 -18.09 3.54 -10.68
C ALA A 178 -19.18 3.14 -11.71
N PRO A 179 -19.34 1.82 -11.98
CA PRO A 179 -20.41 1.33 -12.83
C PRO A 179 -21.80 1.69 -12.29
N ALA A 180 -22.73 1.99 -13.19
CA ALA A 180 -24.11 2.35 -12.84
C ALA A 180 -24.80 1.30 -11.96
N VAL A 181 -24.46 0.03 -12.13
CA VAL A 181 -25.05 -1.11 -11.40
C VAL A 181 -24.80 -1.09 -9.89
N ILE A 182 -23.83 -0.31 -9.40
CA ILE A 182 -23.51 -0.14 -7.97
C ILE A 182 -23.57 1.33 -7.54
N ALA A 183 -24.18 2.21 -8.34
CA ALA A 183 -24.21 3.65 -8.09
C ALA A 183 -24.93 3.99 -6.77
N ASP A 184 -25.97 3.25 -6.42
CA ASP A 184 -26.75 3.38 -5.17
C ASP A 184 -25.95 3.08 -3.90
N ARG A 185 -24.85 2.34 -4.04
CA ARG A 185 -23.94 1.93 -2.95
C ARG A 185 -22.55 2.52 -3.08
N THR A 186 -22.35 3.50 -3.99
CA THR A 186 -21.05 4.09 -4.27
C THR A 186 -21.08 5.59 -4.11
N ILE A 187 -20.07 6.14 -3.42
CA ILE A 187 -19.75 7.55 -3.39
C ILE A 187 -18.44 7.74 -4.15
N ALA A 188 -18.49 8.47 -5.26
CA ALA A 188 -17.32 8.82 -6.06
C ALA A 188 -17.06 10.34 -5.93
N MET A 189 -15.92 10.71 -5.39
CA MET A 189 -15.57 12.11 -5.09
C MET A 189 -14.30 12.52 -5.82
N ASN A 190 -14.40 13.59 -6.62
CA ASN A 190 -13.24 14.28 -7.19
C ASN A 190 -12.75 15.32 -6.18
N ALA A 191 -11.85 14.90 -5.26
CA ALA A 191 -11.34 15.77 -4.21
C ALA A 191 -9.92 15.39 -3.79
N ASP A 192 -9.29 16.26 -3.02
CA ASP A 192 -8.00 16.00 -2.38
C ASP A 192 -8.18 15.07 -1.18
N ILE A 193 -7.39 14.00 -1.12
CA ILE A 193 -7.50 12.97 -0.08
C ILE A 193 -7.25 13.56 1.30
N LEU A 194 -6.17 14.33 1.47
CA LEU A 194 -5.81 14.92 2.75
C LEU A 194 -6.93 15.82 3.28
N SER A 195 -7.44 16.70 2.43
CA SER A 195 -8.52 17.63 2.79
C SER A 195 -9.77 16.90 3.28
N VAL A 196 -10.18 15.84 2.58
CA VAL A 196 -11.37 15.06 2.96
C VAL A 196 -11.14 14.31 4.27
N LEU A 197 -9.97 13.67 4.45
CA LEU A 197 -9.67 12.94 5.69
C LEU A 197 -9.62 13.88 6.89
N GLN A 198 -9.05 15.08 6.76
CA GLN A 198 -9.02 16.10 7.81
C GLN A 198 -10.43 16.52 8.23
N GLU A 199 -11.33 16.76 7.28
CA GLU A 199 -12.73 17.08 7.60
C GLU A 199 -13.44 15.93 8.32
N LEU A 200 -13.24 14.69 7.87
CA LEU A 200 -13.82 13.52 8.53
C LEU A 200 -13.30 13.35 9.97
N VAL A 201 -12.02 13.61 10.22
CA VAL A 201 -11.44 13.56 11.58
C VAL A 201 -12.04 14.65 12.46
N LYS A 202 -12.21 15.89 11.96
CA LYS A 202 -12.87 16.99 12.69
C LYS A 202 -14.31 16.64 13.06
N MET A 203 -15.10 16.11 12.11
CA MET A 203 -16.48 15.67 12.36
C MET A 203 -16.55 14.60 13.46
N LYS A 204 -15.67 13.59 13.39
CA LYS A 204 -15.56 12.54 14.42
C LYS A 204 -15.21 13.09 15.81
N GLY A 205 -14.37 14.13 15.89
CA GLY A 205 -14.01 14.81 17.13
C GLY A 205 -15.16 15.62 17.72
N GLY A 206 -15.99 16.24 16.88
CA GLY A 206 -17.15 17.04 17.28
C GLY A 206 -18.32 16.24 17.87
N GLU A 207 -18.47 14.96 17.47
CA GLU A 207 -19.54 14.09 18.02
C GLU A 207 -19.29 13.65 19.49
N LYS A 208 -18.12 13.93 20.06
CA LYS A 208 -17.80 13.59 21.46
C LYS A 208 -18.23 14.63 22.49
N HIS A 209 -18.85 15.73 22.06
CA HIS A 209 -19.25 16.84 22.92
C HIS A 209 -20.77 17.12 22.95
N VAL A 210 -21.61 16.14 22.62
CA VAL A 210 -23.08 16.22 22.78
C VAL A 210 -23.56 15.14 23.72
#